data_ee76655651b6aad84594f8fc7f60a1b1
#
_entry.id   ee76655651b6aad84594f8fc7f60a1b1
#
_cell.length_a   1.000
_cell.length_b   1.000
_cell.length_c   1.000
_cell.angle_alpha   90.00
_cell.angle_beta   90.00
_cell.angle_gamma   90.00
#
_symmetry.space_group_name_H-M   'P 1'
#
loop_
_entity.id
_entity.type
_entity.pdbx_description
1 polymer ?
#
loop_
_entity_poly.entity_id
_entity_poly.type
_entity_poly.pdbx_seq_one_letter_code
_entity_poly.pdbx_strand_id
1 'polypeptide(L)'
;MQQAASSMGLAPLGEDQIRAIVGLSLVRAVEVMLPELSPQDIKEFACHYQSHAIAYYSEPGYKTPLYDGMDRLIRDLKMGGVFQGLATGNSRKGVGRFLDHHDLHDYFDFIQTADDAPSKPHPQMVLAHLDYLNLSAHNAVVIGDTAHDYHMARAAGVDFIGVSHGFHTPEELINEGVGFIAASLGDLRLRLEDWVKTSLSLLMYDNE
;
A
#
# COMPACT_ATOMS: atom_id res chain seq x y z
N MET A 1 1.10 17.10 4.70
CA MET A 1 -0.17 17.75 4.31
C MET A 1 -0.33 19.12 4.97
N GLN A 2 -0.31 19.27 6.31
CA GLN A 2 -0.52 20.57 6.99
C GLN A 2 0.39 21.70 6.51
N GLN A 3 1.70 21.41 6.36
CA GLN A 3 2.66 22.42 5.89
C GLN A 3 2.37 22.86 4.45
N ALA A 4 1.93 21.94 3.59
CA ALA A 4 1.54 22.28 2.22
C ALA A 4 0.28 23.16 2.20
N ALA A 5 -0.74 22.84 2.99
CA ALA A 5 -1.93 23.66 3.15
C ALA A 5 -1.57 25.08 3.64
N SER A 6 -0.72 25.17 4.66
CA SER A 6 -0.24 26.45 5.20
C SER A 6 0.52 27.28 4.16
N SER A 7 1.35 26.63 3.31
CA SER A 7 2.10 27.33 2.23
C SER A 7 1.19 27.96 1.19
N MET A 8 -0.01 27.42 1.03
CA MET A 8 -1.03 27.96 0.10
C MET A 8 -2.08 28.85 0.80
N GLY A 9 -1.92 29.13 2.10
CA GLY A 9 -2.88 29.93 2.86
C GLY A 9 -4.24 29.24 3.08
N LEU A 10 -4.29 27.93 2.95
CA LEU A 10 -5.50 27.13 3.18
C LEU A 10 -5.72 26.93 4.68
N ALA A 11 -6.98 26.66 5.05
CA ALA A 11 -7.34 26.31 6.42
C ALA A 11 -6.60 25.03 6.88
N PRO A 12 -6.36 24.85 8.18
CA PRO A 12 -5.79 23.63 8.73
C PRO A 12 -6.66 22.41 8.35
N LEU A 13 -6.00 21.33 7.92
CA LEU A 13 -6.66 20.09 7.53
C LEU A 13 -7.02 19.27 8.78
N GLY A 14 -8.18 18.62 8.77
CA GLY A 14 -8.57 17.68 9.82
C GLY A 14 -7.73 16.40 9.80
N GLU A 15 -7.45 15.84 10.98
CA GLU A 15 -6.70 14.57 11.07
C GLU A 15 -7.43 13.44 10.34
N ASP A 16 -8.76 13.35 10.48
CA ASP A 16 -9.57 12.34 9.79
C ASP A 16 -9.54 12.51 8.26
N GLN A 17 -9.53 13.76 7.79
CA GLN A 17 -9.37 14.03 6.34
C GLN A 17 -8.03 13.53 5.82
N ILE A 18 -6.95 13.77 6.58
CA ILE A 18 -5.60 13.29 6.20
C ILE A 18 -5.54 11.77 6.29
N ARG A 19 -6.13 11.16 7.31
CA ARG A 19 -6.15 9.71 7.50
C ARG A 19 -6.90 9.01 6.37
N ALA A 20 -8.03 9.52 5.96
CA ALA A 20 -8.89 8.94 4.94
C ALA A 20 -8.25 8.85 3.54
N ILE A 21 -7.25 9.70 3.25
CA ILE A 21 -6.60 9.71 1.92
C ILE A 21 -5.28 8.93 1.87
N VAL A 22 -4.85 8.34 2.99
CA VAL A 22 -3.64 7.54 3.01
C VAL A 22 -3.82 6.28 2.14
N GLY A 23 -2.79 5.93 1.40
CA GLY A 23 -2.83 4.85 0.41
C GLY A 23 -3.12 5.31 -1.02
N LEU A 24 -3.70 6.50 -1.21
CA LEU A 24 -3.89 7.11 -2.53
C LEU A 24 -2.57 7.71 -3.07
N SER A 25 -2.50 7.90 -4.40
CA SER A 25 -1.46 8.74 -5.00
C SER A 25 -1.63 10.19 -4.56
N LEU A 26 -0.53 10.95 -4.50
CA LEU A 26 -0.55 12.32 -3.96
C LEU A 26 -1.60 13.23 -4.63
N VAL A 27 -1.66 13.23 -5.95
CA VAL A 27 -2.64 14.05 -6.70
C VAL A 27 -4.05 13.63 -6.33
N ARG A 28 -4.34 12.32 -6.35
CA ARG A 28 -5.66 11.79 -6.00
C ARG A 28 -6.04 12.08 -4.55
N ALA A 29 -5.08 11.99 -3.63
CA ALA A 29 -5.25 12.36 -2.23
C ALA A 29 -5.69 13.82 -2.06
N VAL A 30 -5.05 14.74 -2.78
CA VAL A 30 -5.41 16.18 -2.74
C VAL A 30 -6.79 16.41 -3.36
N GLU A 31 -7.11 15.79 -4.49
CA GLU A 31 -8.44 15.88 -5.13
C GLU A 31 -9.57 15.44 -4.18
N VAL A 32 -9.36 14.35 -3.45
CA VAL A 32 -10.38 13.83 -2.51
C VAL A 32 -10.48 14.71 -1.28
N MET A 33 -9.35 15.17 -0.75
CA MET A 33 -9.29 15.95 0.50
C MET A 33 -9.76 17.39 0.32
N LEU A 34 -9.51 18.00 -0.86
CA LEU A 34 -9.77 19.39 -1.18
C LEU A 34 -10.45 19.52 -2.56
N PRO A 35 -11.68 19.03 -2.68
CA PRO A 35 -12.37 18.93 -3.98
C PRO A 35 -12.70 20.30 -4.62
N GLU A 36 -12.61 21.39 -3.85
CA GLU A 36 -12.81 22.76 -4.32
C GLU A 36 -11.59 23.35 -5.06
N LEU A 37 -10.42 22.71 -4.97
CA LEU A 37 -9.23 23.21 -5.62
C LEU A 37 -9.28 22.99 -7.13
N SER A 38 -8.76 23.98 -7.88
CA SER A 38 -8.57 23.82 -9.31
C SER A 38 -7.46 22.78 -9.62
N PRO A 39 -7.45 22.17 -10.83
CA PRO A 39 -6.37 21.28 -11.22
C PRO A 39 -4.97 21.90 -11.12
N GLN A 40 -4.87 23.23 -11.25
CA GLN A 40 -3.61 23.96 -11.10
C GLN A 40 -3.20 24.04 -9.63
N ASP A 41 -4.14 24.36 -8.73
CA ASP A 41 -3.89 24.45 -7.29
C ASP A 41 -3.55 23.08 -6.68
N ILE A 42 -4.17 21.99 -7.19
CA ILE A 42 -3.83 20.62 -6.82
C ILE A 42 -2.37 20.31 -7.13
N LYS A 43 -1.88 20.70 -8.30
CA LYS A 43 -0.47 20.52 -8.67
C LYS A 43 0.45 21.34 -7.79
N GLU A 44 0.07 22.57 -7.49
CA GLU A 44 0.82 23.46 -6.60
C GLU A 44 0.89 22.88 -5.19
N PHE A 45 -0.22 22.40 -4.65
CA PHE A 45 -0.27 21.70 -3.37
C PHE A 45 0.67 20.48 -3.35
N ALA A 46 0.64 19.68 -4.42
CA ALA A 46 1.50 18.50 -4.54
C ALA A 46 2.99 18.89 -4.56
N CYS A 47 3.35 19.99 -5.25
CA CYS A 47 4.73 20.52 -5.24
C CYS A 47 5.17 20.98 -3.84
N HIS A 48 4.32 21.71 -3.11
CA HIS A 48 4.59 22.09 -1.73
C HIS A 48 4.77 20.89 -0.82
N TYR A 49 3.85 19.91 -0.92
CA TYR A 49 3.95 18.67 -0.14
C TYR A 49 5.27 17.94 -0.42
N GLN A 50 5.62 17.76 -1.71
CA GLN A 50 6.87 17.08 -2.09
C GLN A 50 8.09 17.79 -1.55
N SER A 51 8.13 19.13 -1.60
CA SER A 51 9.24 19.93 -1.09
C SER A 51 9.42 19.75 0.41
N HIS A 52 8.33 19.81 1.18
CA HIS A 52 8.35 19.57 2.63
C HIS A 52 8.71 18.12 2.97
N ALA A 53 8.17 17.14 2.22
CA ALA A 53 8.48 15.74 2.42
C ALA A 53 9.95 15.43 2.14
N ILE A 54 10.53 15.99 1.07
CA ILE A 54 11.96 15.83 0.77
C ILE A 54 12.81 16.39 1.90
N ALA A 55 12.51 17.60 2.38
CA ALA A 55 13.23 18.21 3.50
C ALA A 55 13.18 17.32 4.74
N TYR A 56 11.99 16.87 5.13
CA TYR A 56 11.77 16.02 6.29
C TYR A 56 12.51 14.67 6.19
N TYR A 57 12.41 14.01 5.03
CA TYR A 57 13.08 12.72 4.81
C TYR A 57 14.60 12.82 4.61
N SER A 58 15.12 14.05 4.41
CA SER A 58 16.55 14.31 4.27
C SER A 58 17.22 14.66 5.59
N GLU A 59 16.48 14.71 6.69
CA GLU A 59 17.03 14.95 8.02
C GLU A 59 18.02 13.83 8.39
N PRO A 60 19.21 14.19 8.93
CA PRO A 60 20.20 13.19 9.33
C PRO A 60 19.63 12.20 10.35
N GLY A 61 19.76 10.91 10.04
CA GLY A 61 19.28 9.83 10.92
C GLY A 61 17.80 9.47 10.75
N TYR A 62 17.05 10.17 9.90
CA TYR A 62 15.68 9.76 9.60
C TYR A 62 15.66 8.41 8.90
N LYS A 63 14.83 7.50 9.40
CA LYS A 63 14.47 6.26 8.71
C LYS A 63 12.96 6.13 8.71
N THR A 64 12.39 5.77 7.56
CA THR A 64 10.98 5.40 7.48
C THR A 64 10.74 4.21 8.40
N PRO A 65 9.78 4.28 9.34
CA PRO A 65 9.54 3.16 10.26
C PRO A 65 9.05 1.92 9.51
N LEU A 66 9.42 0.77 10.05
CA LEU A 66 8.91 -0.54 9.66
C LEU A 66 8.35 -1.20 10.92
N TYR A 67 7.25 -1.92 10.79
CA TYR A 67 6.66 -2.65 11.92
C TYR A 67 7.61 -3.73 12.43
N ASP A 68 7.70 -3.88 13.74
CA ASP A 68 8.58 -4.86 14.40
C ASP A 68 8.38 -6.27 13.85
N GLY A 69 9.45 -6.89 13.36
CA GLY A 69 9.47 -8.22 12.77
C GLY A 69 8.94 -8.33 11.34
N MET A 70 8.50 -7.23 10.72
CA MET A 70 8.03 -7.24 9.32
C MET A 70 9.18 -7.56 8.36
N ASP A 71 10.38 -7.04 8.61
CA ASP A 71 11.58 -7.37 7.86
C ASP A 71 11.85 -8.88 7.84
N ARG A 72 11.69 -9.53 8.99
CA ARG A 72 11.85 -10.97 9.11
C ARG A 72 10.75 -11.72 8.33
N LEU A 73 9.50 -11.29 8.43
CA LEU A 73 8.40 -11.92 7.68
C LEU A 73 8.65 -11.84 6.17
N ILE A 74 9.04 -10.67 5.65
CA ILE A 74 9.37 -10.45 4.24
C ILE A 74 10.49 -11.42 3.79
N ARG A 75 11.56 -11.51 4.58
CA ARG A 75 12.70 -12.41 4.28
C ARG A 75 12.30 -13.88 4.31
N ASP A 76 11.53 -14.30 5.32
CA ASP A 76 11.04 -15.68 5.47
C ASP A 76 10.16 -16.10 4.29
N LEU A 77 9.24 -15.23 3.84
CA LEU A 77 8.39 -15.47 2.67
C LEU A 77 9.21 -15.65 1.40
N LYS A 78 10.21 -14.79 1.18
CA LYS A 78 11.12 -14.91 0.02
C LYS A 78 11.92 -16.22 0.04
N MET A 79 12.47 -16.60 1.21
CA MET A 79 13.17 -17.87 1.38
C MET A 79 12.23 -19.08 1.18
N GLY A 80 10.94 -18.92 1.49
CA GLY A 80 9.90 -19.90 1.23
C GLY A 80 9.45 -19.98 -0.23
N GLY A 81 10.04 -19.20 -1.13
CA GLY A 81 9.72 -19.20 -2.56
C GLY A 81 8.44 -18.44 -2.91
N VAL A 82 7.92 -17.60 -1.99
CA VAL A 82 6.75 -16.76 -2.25
C VAL A 82 7.20 -15.52 -3.02
N PHE A 83 6.56 -15.26 -4.16
CA PHE A 83 6.74 -14.00 -4.89
C PHE A 83 6.12 -12.85 -4.10
N GLN A 84 6.85 -11.74 -4.00
CA GLN A 84 6.41 -10.56 -3.27
C GLN A 84 6.39 -9.33 -4.17
N GLY A 85 5.30 -8.58 -4.11
CA GLY A 85 5.13 -7.34 -4.85
C GLY A 85 4.78 -6.16 -3.95
N LEU A 86 5.12 -4.96 -4.37
CA LEU A 86 4.66 -3.72 -3.76
C LEU A 86 3.67 -3.00 -4.69
N ALA A 87 2.48 -2.69 -4.16
CA ALA A 87 1.49 -1.82 -4.79
C ALA A 87 1.23 -0.63 -3.88
N THR A 88 1.71 0.56 -4.24
CA THR A 88 1.72 1.70 -3.31
C THR A 88 1.37 3.03 -3.97
N GLY A 89 0.64 3.88 -3.22
CA GLY A 89 0.41 5.28 -3.58
C GLY A 89 1.64 6.19 -3.45
N ASN A 90 2.76 5.68 -2.95
CA ASN A 90 4.01 6.43 -2.87
C ASN A 90 4.69 6.53 -4.26
N SER A 91 5.58 7.51 -4.42
CA SER A 91 6.40 7.64 -5.63
C SER A 91 7.51 6.57 -5.66
N ARG A 92 8.00 6.26 -6.85
CA ARG A 92 9.15 5.35 -7.04
C ARG A 92 10.38 5.80 -6.24
N LYS A 93 10.64 7.11 -6.17
CA LYS A 93 11.72 7.67 -5.36
C LYS A 93 11.50 7.42 -3.85
N GLY A 94 10.26 7.54 -3.37
CA GLY A 94 9.92 7.26 -1.98
C GLY A 94 10.08 5.79 -1.61
N VAL A 95 9.65 4.90 -2.51
CA VAL A 95 9.83 3.44 -2.35
C VAL A 95 11.31 3.08 -2.36
N GLY A 96 12.11 3.58 -3.31
CA GLY A 96 13.56 3.32 -3.37
C GLY A 96 14.24 3.67 -2.05
N ARG A 97 13.98 4.86 -1.53
CA ARG A 97 14.52 5.29 -0.23
C ARG A 97 14.12 4.38 0.93
N PHE A 98 12.85 3.91 0.97
CA PHE A 98 12.38 2.98 1.98
C PHE A 98 13.14 1.64 1.90
N LEU A 99 13.27 1.10 0.69
CA LEU A 99 13.97 -0.16 0.46
C LEU A 99 15.48 -0.07 0.79
N ASP A 100 16.12 1.07 0.47
CA ASP A 100 17.50 1.36 0.86
C ASP A 100 17.68 1.37 2.39
N HIS A 101 16.77 2.02 3.12
CA HIS A 101 16.86 2.11 4.57
C HIS A 101 16.76 0.78 5.30
N HIS A 102 16.05 -0.19 4.71
CA HIS A 102 15.76 -1.48 5.32
C HIS A 102 16.49 -2.65 4.67
N ASP A 103 17.28 -2.40 3.63
CA ASP A 103 17.98 -3.45 2.86
C ASP A 103 16.98 -4.52 2.34
N LEU A 104 15.92 -4.05 1.66
CA LEU A 104 14.81 -4.89 1.20
C LEU A 104 14.63 -4.92 -0.33
N HIS A 105 15.55 -4.37 -1.13
CA HIS A 105 15.42 -4.34 -2.60
C HIS A 105 15.25 -5.74 -3.21
N ASP A 106 16.04 -6.71 -2.77
CA ASP A 106 16.07 -8.05 -3.35
C ASP A 106 14.91 -8.95 -2.92
N TYR A 107 14.04 -8.42 -2.03
CA TYR A 107 12.92 -9.19 -1.48
C TYR A 107 11.60 -8.95 -2.21
N PHE A 108 11.53 -7.95 -3.10
CA PHE A 108 10.35 -7.67 -3.91
C PHE A 108 10.62 -7.95 -5.38
N ASP A 109 9.83 -8.84 -5.96
CA ASP A 109 9.99 -9.30 -7.35
C ASP A 109 9.45 -8.28 -8.36
N PHE A 110 8.45 -7.50 -7.96
CA PHE A 110 7.86 -6.47 -8.81
C PHE A 110 7.30 -5.32 -7.96
N ILE A 111 7.39 -4.10 -8.47
CA ILE A 111 7.00 -2.89 -7.73
C ILE A 111 6.16 -1.99 -8.64
N GLN A 112 4.95 -1.66 -8.18
CA GLN A 112 4.05 -0.69 -8.79
C GLN A 112 3.82 0.47 -7.83
N THR A 113 4.07 1.66 -8.31
CA THR A 113 4.00 2.92 -7.56
C THR A 113 2.96 3.85 -8.17
N ALA A 114 2.72 5.00 -7.53
CA ALA A 114 1.88 6.05 -8.09
C ALA A 114 2.41 6.63 -9.43
N ASP A 115 3.69 6.39 -9.75
CA ASP A 115 4.31 6.84 -11.00
C ASP A 115 4.05 5.87 -12.17
N ASP A 116 3.56 4.64 -11.88
CA ASP A 116 3.45 3.56 -12.86
C ASP A 116 2.01 3.24 -13.26
N ALA A 117 1.05 3.50 -12.36
CA ALA A 117 -0.34 3.08 -12.53
C ALA A 117 -1.33 4.07 -11.91
N PRO A 118 -2.61 4.04 -12.33
CA PRO A 118 -3.67 4.80 -11.66
C PRO A 118 -3.73 4.51 -10.17
N SER A 119 -4.13 5.55 -9.40
CA SER A 119 -4.27 5.45 -7.94
C SER A 119 -5.26 4.37 -7.52
N LYS A 120 -5.01 3.72 -6.38
CA LYS A 120 -6.01 2.94 -5.67
C LYS A 120 -7.33 3.73 -5.55
N PRO A 121 -8.48 3.11 -5.67
CA PRO A 121 -8.77 1.68 -5.73
C PRO A 121 -8.73 1.06 -7.13
N HIS A 122 -8.10 1.71 -8.12
CA HIS A 122 -7.99 1.15 -9.47
C HIS A 122 -7.15 -0.16 -9.43
N PRO A 123 -7.57 -1.26 -10.09
CA PRO A 123 -6.92 -2.58 -9.96
C PRO A 123 -5.58 -2.68 -10.68
N GLN A 124 -5.20 -1.68 -11.49
CA GLN A 124 -4.06 -1.79 -12.41
C GLN A 124 -2.75 -2.20 -11.73
N MET A 125 -2.46 -1.71 -10.52
CA MET A 125 -1.24 -2.11 -9.82
C MET A 125 -1.20 -3.63 -9.57
N VAL A 126 -2.31 -4.22 -9.12
CA VAL A 126 -2.41 -5.66 -8.86
C VAL A 126 -2.40 -6.46 -10.16
N LEU A 127 -3.17 -6.02 -11.16
CA LEU A 127 -3.20 -6.69 -12.47
C LEU A 127 -1.82 -6.73 -13.13
N ALA A 128 -1.03 -5.66 -12.99
CA ALA A 128 0.35 -5.62 -13.49
C ALA A 128 1.28 -6.62 -12.78
N HIS A 129 1.06 -6.89 -11.48
CA HIS A 129 1.79 -7.94 -10.76
C HIS A 129 1.43 -9.33 -11.27
N LEU A 130 0.12 -9.59 -11.45
CA LEU A 130 -0.36 -10.88 -11.98
C LEU A 130 0.20 -11.16 -13.38
N ASP A 131 0.15 -10.15 -14.25
CA ASP A 131 0.68 -10.23 -15.61
C ASP A 131 2.21 -10.49 -15.62
N TYR A 132 2.97 -9.70 -14.85
CA TYR A 132 4.42 -9.85 -14.77
C TYR A 132 4.87 -11.24 -14.28
N LEU A 133 4.16 -11.80 -13.30
CA LEU A 133 4.45 -13.10 -12.70
C LEU A 133 3.73 -14.26 -13.41
N ASN A 134 2.91 -13.95 -14.42
CA ASN A 134 2.05 -14.92 -15.12
C ASN A 134 1.20 -15.74 -14.14
N LEU A 135 0.54 -15.06 -13.19
CA LEU A 135 -0.29 -15.66 -12.16
C LEU A 135 -1.77 -15.35 -12.41
N SER A 136 -2.64 -16.28 -12.05
CA SER A 136 -4.07 -16.03 -11.94
C SER A 136 -4.44 -15.41 -10.60
N ALA A 137 -5.56 -14.70 -10.55
CA ALA A 137 -5.98 -13.92 -9.38
C ALA A 137 -6.09 -14.75 -8.08
N HIS A 138 -6.53 -16.01 -8.17
CA HIS A 138 -6.66 -16.90 -7.00
C HIS A 138 -5.31 -17.35 -6.40
N ASN A 139 -4.19 -17.10 -7.11
CA ASN A 139 -2.84 -17.37 -6.62
C ASN A 139 -2.16 -16.13 -6.03
N ALA A 140 -2.92 -15.07 -5.82
CA ALA A 140 -2.43 -13.83 -5.24
C ALA A 140 -3.32 -13.36 -4.09
N VAL A 141 -2.71 -12.72 -3.10
CA VAL A 141 -3.40 -12.06 -2.00
C VAL A 141 -2.79 -10.67 -1.78
N VAL A 142 -3.64 -9.68 -1.59
CA VAL A 142 -3.21 -8.34 -1.19
C VAL A 142 -3.28 -8.23 0.33
N ILE A 143 -2.22 -7.70 0.93
CA ILE A 143 -2.19 -7.32 2.34
C ILE A 143 -2.24 -5.80 2.40
N GLY A 144 -3.17 -5.24 3.17
CA GLY A 144 -3.31 -3.81 3.26
C GLY A 144 -4.04 -3.34 4.51
N ASP A 145 -3.93 -2.06 4.79
CA ASP A 145 -4.46 -1.41 5.98
C ASP A 145 -5.55 -0.38 5.67
N THR A 146 -5.92 -0.22 4.40
CA THR A 146 -6.93 0.75 3.98
C THR A 146 -8.03 0.12 3.13
N ALA A 147 -9.21 0.76 3.12
CA ALA A 147 -10.29 0.44 2.21
C ALA A 147 -9.87 0.57 0.73
N HIS A 148 -8.92 1.46 0.44
CA HIS A 148 -8.39 1.62 -0.91
C HIS A 148 -7.65 0.37 -1.40
N ASP A 149 -6.90 -0.31 -0.50
CA ASP A 149 -6.23 -1.59 -0.78
C ASP A 149 -7.25 -2.70 -1.02
N TYR A 150 -8.25 -2.77 -0.14
CA TYR A 150 -9.33 -3.74 -0.24
C TYR A 150 -10.09 -3.63 -1.57
N HIS A 151 -10.52 -2.42 -1.92
CA HIS A 151 -11.26 -2.21 -3.17
C HIS A 151 -10.39 -2.46 -4.40
N MET A 152 -9.09 -2.14 -4.35
CA MET A 152 -8.14 -2.48 -5.41
C MET A 152 -8.02 -4.00 -5.59
N ALA A 153 -7.87 -4.75 -4.49
CA ALA A 153 -7.81 -6.21 -4.50
C ALA A 153 -9.10 -6.83 -5.06
N ARG A 154 -10.26 -6.37 -4.56
CA ARG A 154 -11.58 -6.79 -5.03
C ARG A 154 -11.79 -6.54 -6.52
N ALA A 155 -11.40 -5.37 -7.00
CA ALA A 155 -11.51 -5.00 -8.42
C ALA A 155 -10.57 -5.83 -9.32
N ALA A 156 -9.45 -6.32 -8.78
CA ALA A 156 -8.54 -7.24 -9.47
C ALA A 156 -8.95 -8.72 -9.33
N GLY A 157 -9.96 -9.03 -8.51
CA GLY A 157 -10.42 -10.40 -8.27
C GLY A 157 -9.49 -11.23 -7.38
N VAL A 158 -8.62 -10.61 -6.60
CA VAL A 158 -7.67 -11.27 -5.70
C VAL A 158 -8.16 -11.24 -4.24
N ASP A 159 -7.68 -12.19 -3.45
CA ASP A 159 -7.94 -12.22 -2.01
C ASP A 159 -7.34 -11.03 -1.29
N PHE A 160 -7.90 -10.71 -0.11
CA PHE A 160 -7.43 -9.62 0.73
C PHE A 160 -7.29 -10.03 2.19
N ILE A 161 -6.19 -9.63 2.80
CA ILE A 161 -5.95 -9.73 4.25
C ILE A 161 -5.78 -8.31 4.79
N GLY A 162 -6.71 -7.88 5.64
CA GLY A 162 -6.57 -6.61 6.38
C GLY A 162 -5.54 -6.72 7.50
N VAL A 163 -4.91 -5.59 7.86
CA VAL A 163 -4.09 -5.47 9.07
C VAL A 163 -4.61 -4.33 9.95
N SER A 164 -4.64 -4.54 11.27
CA SER A 164 -5.26 -3.60 12.22
C SER A 164 -4.38 -2.44 12.67
N HIS A 165 -3.08 -2.50 12.38
CA HIS A 165 -2.08 -1.54 12.85
C HIS A 165 -1.74 -0.46 11.81
N GLY A 166 -2.69 -0.18 10.91
CA GLY A 166 -2.53 0.82 9.85
C GLY A 166 -3.36 2.08 10.04
N PHE A 167 -3.74 2.70 8.92
CA PHE A 167 -4.45 3.98 8.90
C PHE A 167 -5.96 3.86 9.06
N HIS A 168 -6.58 2.79 8.52
CA HIS A 168 -7.99 2.54 8.77
C HIS A 168 -8.17 1.62 9.98
N THR A 169 -9.18 1.91 10.79
CA THR A 169 -9.52 1.07 11.95
C THR A 169 -10.09 -0.27 11.50
N PRO A 170 -10.01 -1.32 12.34
CA PRO A 170 -10.69 -2.58 12.04
C PRO A 170 -12.19 -2.42 11.75
N GLU A 171 -12.87 -1.52 12.45
CA GLU A 171 -14.29 -1.24 12.26
C GLU A 171 -14.57 -0.64 10.87
N GLU A 172 -13.74 0.30 10.42
CA GLU A 172 -13.84 0.86 9.06
C GLU A 172 -13.63 -0.23 8.00
N LEU A 173 -12.64 -1.09 8.16
CA LEU A 173 -12.39 -2.20 7.23
C LEU A 173 -13.52 -3.23 7.23
N ILE A 174 -14.09 -3.56 8.39
CA ILE A 174 -15.25 -4.48 8.51
C ILE A 174 -16.46 -3.88 7.80
N ASN A 175 -16.72 -2.58 7.95
CA ASN A 175 -17.84 -1.89 7.31
C ASN A 175 -17.72 -1.89 5.77
N GLU A 176 -16.49 -1.92 5.24
CA GLU A 176 -16.23 -2.08 3.80
C GLU A 176 -16.36 -3.53 3.31
N GLY A 177 -16.49 -4.50 4.23
CA GLY A 177 -16.69 -5.91 3.91
C GLY A 177 -15.42 -6.76 3.96
N VAL A 178 -14.35 -6.30 4.63
CA VAL A 178 -13.14 -7.09 4.84
C VAL A 178 -13.44 -8.28 5.76
N GLY A 179 -13.26 -9.49 5.25
CA GLY A 179 -13.62 -10.73 5.95
C GLY A 179 -12.60 -11.19 7.01
N PHE A 180 -11.35 -10.76 6.90
CA PHE A 180 -10.30 -11.10 7.87
C PHE A 180 -9.33 -9.93 8.08
N ILE A 181 -9.06 -9.62 9.34
CA ILE A 181 -8.12 -8.56 9.75
C ILE A 181 -7.16 -9.15 10.77
N ALA A 182 -5.88 -9.20 10.43
CA ALA A 182 -4.83 -9.62 11.34
C ALA A 182 -4.63 -8.56 12.43
N ALA A 183 -4.78 -8.95 13.69
CA ALA A 183 -4.59 -8.07 14.84
C ALA A 183 -3.11 -7.92 15.23
N SER A 184 -2.26 -8.82 14.75
CA SER A 184 -0.82 -8.84 15.02
C SER A 184 -0.04 -9.39 13.83
N LEU A 185 1.29 -9.22 13.85
CA LEU A 185 2.18 -9.85 12.87
C LEU A 185 2.11 -11.40 12.96
N GLY A 186 1.88 -11.94 14.16
CA GLY A 186 1.67 -13.38 14.36
C GLY A 186 0.42 -13.90 13.66
N ASP A 187 -0.70 -13.17 13.78
CA ASP A 187 -1.95 -13.51 13.08
C ASP A 187 -1.78 -13.42 11.56
N LEU A 188 -1.09 -12.38 11.08
CA LEU A 188 -0.80 -12.23 9.65
C LEU A 188 0.02 -13.42 9.14
N ARG A 189 1.07 -13.82 9.86
CA ARG A 189 1.92 -14.97 9.49
C ARG A 189 1.10 -16.25 9.41
N LEU A 190 0.31 -16.56 10.43
CA LEU A 190 -0.53 -17.75 10.46
C LEU A 190 -1.54 -17.77 9.31
N ARG A 191 -2.16 -16.63 9.03
CA ARG A 191 -3.11 -16.50 7.92
C ARG A 191 -2.46 -16.70 6.56
N LEU A 192 -1.25 -16.16 6.36
CA LEU A 192 -0.47 -16.35 5.14
C LEU A 192 -0.05 -17.81 4.94
N GLU A 193 0.41 -18.48 6.01
CA GLU A 193 0.76 -19.90 5.95
C GLU A 193 -0.43 -20.78 5.57
N ASP A 194 -1.61 -20.48 6.09
CA ASP A 194 -2.86 -21.17 5.77
C ASP A 194 -3.28 -20.89 4.31
N TRP A 195 -3.21 -19.63 3.89
CA TRP A 195 -3.52 -19.23 2.52
C TRP A 195 -2.59 -19.92 1.50
N VAL A 196 -1.27 -19.94 1.74
CA VAL A 196 -0.29 -20.62 0.88
C VAL A 196 -0.59 -22.11 0.76
N LYS A 197 -0.90 -22.81 1.87
CA LYS A 197 -1.27 -24.23 1.84
C LYS A 197 -2.51 -24.49 0.99
N THR A 198 -3.52 -23.63 1.14
CA THR A 198 -4.77 -23.74 0.38
C THR A 198 -4.54 -23.52 -1.10
N SER A 199 -3.78 -22.47 -1.47
CA SER A 199 -3.47 -22.15 -2.86
C SER A 199 -2.64 -23.25 -3.55
N LEU A 200 -1.66 -23.82 -2.84
CA LEU A 200 -0.87 -24.93 -3.36
C LEU A 200 -1.73 -26.20 -3.59
N SER A 201 -2.71 -26.46 -2.74
CA SER A 201 -3.61 -27.62 -2.92
C SER A 201 -4.48 -27.45 -4.17
N LEU A 202 -4.98 -26.25 -4.46
CA LEU A 202 -5.77 -25.96 -5.66
C LEU A 202 -4.96 -26.17 -6.95
N LEU A 203 -3.69 -25.75 -6.98
CA LEU A 203 -2.81 -25.95 -8.12
C LEU A 203 -2.55 -27.44 -8.46
N MET A 204 -2.67 -28.33 -7.48
CA MET A 204 -2.50 -29.78 -7.70
C MET A 204 -3.74 -30.43 -8.33
N TYR A 205 -4.93 -29.85 -8.15
CA TYR A 205 -6.18 -30.35 -8.72
C TYR A 205 -6.46 -29.80 -10.14
N ASP A 206 -5.94 -28.63 -10.49
CA ASP A 206 -6.13 -28.02 -11.82
C ASP A 206 -5.24 -28.67 -12.92
N ASN A 207 -4.36 -29.59 -12.56
CA ASN A 207 -3.46 -30.30 -13.49
C ASN A 207 -3.86 -31.77 -13.75
N GLU A 208 -5.03 -32.21 -13.29
CA GLU A 208 -5.63 -33.49 -13.60
C GLU A 208 -6.78 -33.32 -14.62
#